data_5f1927df489d30e71f74f167bf8af549
#
_entry.id   5f1927df489d30e71f74f167bf8af549
#
_cell.length_a   1.000
_cell.length_b   1.000
_cell.length_c   1.000
_cell.angle_alpha   90.00
_cell.angle_beta   90.00
_cell.angle_gamma   90.00
#
_symmetry.space_group_name_H-M   'P 1'
#
loop_
_entity.id
_entity.type
_entity.pdbx_description
1 polymer ?
#
loop_
_entity_poly.entity_id
_entity_poly.type
_entity_poly.pdbx_seq_one_letter_code
_entity_poly.pdbx_strand_id
1 'polypeptide(L)'
;GDTAFINCIAVHLKAGSTVSDEQTRRNQINDVTAWLKINSKPGNFLIMGDFNFYTVDELAMQALLFNPDFDFRFYDPVDQLGNWHENPFFASYHTQSTHRNSGCHVGGGLDDRFDFILASIDVLEGNNMVQYVEDSYRTMGQDGLHFNKALTDPPENATVPPDVLMALYNNSDHLPVLLS
;
A
#
# COMPACT_ATOMS: atom_id res chain seq x y z
N GLY A 1 1.54 9.88 32.76
CA GLY A 1 1.67 8.72 31.87
C GLY A 1 2.37 9.16 30.60
N ASP A 2 3.11 8.28 29.99
CA ASP A 2 3.82 8.54 28.76
C ASP A 2 2.81 8.55 27.60
N THR A 3 3.04 9.40 26.60
CA THR A 3 2.17 9.55 25.43
C THR A 3 2.96 9.23 24.17
N ALA A 4 2.49 8.26 23.41
CA ALA A 4 3.02 7.96 22.08
C ALA A 4 2.23 8.74 21.02
N PHE A 5 2.92 9.19 19.99
CA PHE A 5 2.32 9.83 18.82
C PHE A 5 2.68 9.04 17.57
N ILE A 6 1.73 8.92 16.67
CA ILE A 6 1.93 8.39 15.33
C ILE A 6 1.53 9.48 14.34
N ASN A 7 2.42 9.80 13.40
CA ASN A 7 2.14 10.70 12.31
C ASN A 7 1.66 9.88 11.11
N CYS A 8 0.40 10.02 10.75
CA CYS A 8 -0.21 9.32 9.63
C CYS A 8 -0.32 10.25 8.43
N ILE A 9 0.28 9.88 7.31
CA ILE A 9 0.24 10.59 6.04
C ILE A 9 -0.62 9.76 5.09
N ALA A 10 -1.81 10.24 4.74
CA ALA A 10 -2.67 9.61 3.75
C ALA A 10 -2.38 10.17 2.37
N VAL A 11 -2.20 9.29 1.38
CA VAL A 11 -1.92 9.66 -0.01
C VAL A 11 -2.88 8.96 -0.96
N HIS A 12 -3.20 9.65 -2.06
CA HIS A 12 -3.72 9.05 -3.28
C HIS A 12 -2.95 9.70 -4.42
N LEU A 13 -1.94 9.01 -4.93
CA LEU A 13 -1.04 9.55 -5.92
C LEU A 13 -1.61 9.49 -7.34
N LYS A 14 -0.96 10.15 -8.27
CA LYS A 14 -1.39 10.21 -9.67
C LYS A 14 -1.51 8.81 -10.27
N ALA A 15 -2.71 8.45 -10.72
CA ALA A 15 -2.98 7.22 -11.45
C ALA A 15 -2.38 7.25 -12.86
N GLY A 16 -2.09 6.06 -13.42
CA GLY A 16 -1.60 5.87 -14.79
C GLY A 16 -0.15 5.42 -14.85
N SER A 17 0.20 4.80 -15.98
CA SER A 17 1.49 4.12 -16.22
C SER A 17 2.41 4.85 -17.19
N THR A 18 2.09 6.12 -17.58
CA THR A 18 2.98 6.88 -18.45
C THR A 18 4.16 7.48 -17.67
N VAL A 19 5.26 7.74 -18.36
CA VAL A 19 6.43 8.42 -17.78
C VAL A 19 6.05 9.76 -17.12
N SER A 20 5.06 10.46 -17.67
CA SER A 20 4.56 11.72 -17.10
C SER A 20 3.80 11.48 -15.77
N ASP A 21 3.06 10.37 -15.66
CA ASP A 21 2.36 10.01 -14.44
C ASP A 21 3.34 9.62 -13.33
N GLU A 22 4.35 8.82 -13.66
CA GLU A 22 5.45 8.48 -12.73
C GLU A 22 6.20 9.71 -12.24
N GLN A 23 6.50 10.66 -13.15
CA GLN A 23 7.15 11.91 -12.75
C GLN A 23 6.25 12.76 -11.86
N THR A 24 4.94 12.73 -12.08
CA THR A 24 3.98 13.43 -11.21
C THR A 24 3.97 12.80 -9.82
N ARG A 25 3.92 11.46 -9.71
CA ARG A 25 4.03 10.75 -8.42
C ARG A 25 5.33 11.09 -7.69
N ARG A 26 6.45 11.13 -8.44
CA ARG A 26 7.74 11.53 -7.85
C ARG A 26 7.68 12.94 -7.24
N ASN A 27 7.12 13.91 -7.97
CA ASN A 27 6.99 15.27 -7.47
C ASN A 27 6.11 15.33 -6.22
N GLN A 28 4.98 14.62 -6.21
CA GLN A 28 4.09 14.52 -5.05
C GLN A 28 4.83 13.95 -3.81
N ILE A 29 5.62 12.88 -3.95
CA ILE A 29 6.40 12.32 -2.84
C ILE A 29 7.53 13.27 -2.40
N ASN A 30 8.19 13.94 -3.33
CA ASN A 30 9.20 14.93 -2.97
C ASN A 30 8.61 16.08 -2.15
N ASP A 31 7.41 16.56 -2.50
CA ASP A 31 6.71 17.62 -1.76
C ASP A 31 6.33 17.14 -0.35
N VAL A 32 5.80 15.91 -0.22
CA VAL A 32 5.49 15.30 1.09
C VAL A 32 6.74 15.19 1.95
N THR A 33 7.83 14.63 1.43
CA THR A 33 9.06 14.45 2.20
C THR A 33 9.72 15.78 2.55
N ALA A 34 9.68 16.77 1.66
CA ALA A 34 10.18 18.13 1.94
C ALA A 34 9.37 18.79 3.06
N TRP A 35 8.03 18.64 3.04
CA TRP A 35 7.16 19.16 4.08
C TRP A 35 7.44 18.51 5.43
N LEU A 36 7.61 17.19 5.48
CA LEU A 36 7.93 16.45 6.70
C LEU A 36 9.23 16.94 7.32
N LYS A 37 10.29 17.11 6.54
CA LYS A 37 11.59 17.61 7.02
C LYS A 37 11.52 18.99 7.67
N ILE A 38 10.62 19.84 7.22
CA ILE A 38 10.47 21.21 7.74
C ILE A 38 9.54 21.26 8.95
N ASN A 39 8.47 20.46 8.95
CA ASN A 39 7.35 20.60 9.85
C ASN A 39 7.23 19.49 10.91
N SER A 40 8.05 18.44 10.81
CA SER A 40 8.01 17.31 11.73
C SER A 40 9.36 17.08 12.40
N LYS A 41 9.32 16.34 13.51
CA LYS A 41 10.51 15.79 14.16
C LYS A 41 10.59 14.31 13.86
N PRO A 42 11.79 13.68 13.92
CA PRO A 42 11.94 12.23 13.87
C PRO A 42 10.98 11.53 14.84
N GLY A 43 10.47 10.37 14.45
CA GLY A 43 9.52 9.61 15.27
C GLY A 43 8.71 8.58 14.47
N ASN A 44 7.56 8.21 15.05
CA ASN A 44 6.68 7.22 14.43
C ASN A 44 5.92 7.83 13.25
N PHE A 45 6.20 7.35 12.04
CA PHE A 45 5.51 7.74 10.82
C PHE A 45 4.92 6.52 10.11
N LEU A 46 3.71 6.68 9.60
CA LEU A 46 3.09 5.83 8.60
C LEU A 46 2.73 6.68 7.39
N ILE A 47 3.08 6.23 6.19
CA ILE A 47 2.54 6.77 4.95
C ILE A 47 1.72 5.69 4.27
N MET A 48 0.44 5.99 3.96
CA MET A 48 -0.52 4.97 3.58
C MET A 48 -1.51 5.47 2.53
N GLY A 49 -2.08 4.56 1.77
CA GLY A 49 -3.12 4.82 0.78
C GLY A 49 -2.80 4.22 -0.58
N ASP A 50 -3.44 4.76 -1.60
CA ASP A 50 -3.23 4.37 -2.99
C ASP A 50 -2.04 5.14 -3.59
N PHE A 51 -0.95 4.44 -3.81
CA PHE A 51 0.28 5.00 -4.37
C PHE A 51 0.33 4.90 -5.89
N ASN A 52 -0.52 4.07 -6.51
CA ASN A 52 -0.50 3.80 -7.95
C ASN A 52 0.88 3.38 -8.50
N PHE A 53 1.69 2.70 -7.68
CA PHE A 53 3.00 2.17 -8.11
C PHE A 53 2.86 0.83 -8.80
N TYR A 54 3.44 0.69 -9.98
CA TYR A 54 3.51 -0.58 -10.72
C TYR A 54 4.74 -1.40 -10.36
N THR A 55 5.83 -0.72 -9.97
CA THR A 55 7.11 -1.36 -9.65
C THR A 55 7.87 -0.57 -8.59
N VAL A 56 8.73 -1.30 -7.85
CA VAL A 56 9.67 -0.70 -6.90
C VAL A 56 10.65 0.28 -7.56
N ASP A 57 10.91 0.13 -8.86
CA ASP A 57 11.86 0.97 -9.60
C ASP A 57 11.34 2.38 -9.90
N GLU A 58 10.06 2.65 -9.65
CA GLU A 58 9.53 4.00 -9.78
C GLU A 58 10.27 4.97 -8.86
N LEU A 59 10.68 6.10 -9.41
CA LEU A 59 11.47 7.10 -8.69
C LEU A 59 10.76 7.65 -7.45
N ALA A 60 9.44 7.60 -7.39
CA ALA A 60 8.65 7.98 -6.23
C ALA A 60 8.81 6.95 -5.09
N MET A 61 8.74 5.64 -5.39
CA MET A 61 8.97 4.58 -4.42
C MET A 61 10.43 4.60 -3.93
N GLN A 62 11.38 4.77 -4.85
CA GLN A 62 12.79 4.91 -4.51
C GLN A 62 13.07 6.10 -3.58
N ALA A 63 12.35 7.22 -3.75
CA ALA A 63 12.49 8.39 -2.90
C ALA A 63 11.98 8.16 -1.46
N LEU A 64 11.04 7.24 -1.25
CA LEU A 64 10.58 6.83 0.07
C LEU A 64 11.55 5.82 0.70
N LEU A 65 11.90 4.74 -0.03
CA LEU A 65 12.70 3.62 0.49
C LEU A 65 14.17 3.98 0.71
N PHE A 66 14.72 4.87 -0.11
CA PHE A 66 16.15 5.24 -0.09
C PHE A 66 16.36 6.73 0.19
N ASN A 67 15.44 7.35 0.92
CA ASN A 67 15.64 8.73 1.35
C ASN A 67 16.99 8.85 2.07
N PRO A 68 17.88 9.79 1.69
CA PRO A 68 19.18 9.95 2.33
C PRO A 68 19.07 10.39 3.79
N ASP A 69 17.97 11.01 4.16
CA ASP A 69 17.60 11.34 5.52
C ASP A 69 16.87 10.15 6.15
N PHE A 70 17.55 9.41 7.01
CA PHE A 70 17.04 8.20 7.64
C PHE A 70 15.82 8.46 8.53
N ASP A 71 15.68 9.63 9.10
CA ASP A 71 14.56 10.01 9.95
C ASP A 71 13.23 10.09 9.18
N PHE A 72 13.31 10.27 7.85
CA PHE A 72 12.16 10.34 6.94
C PHE A 72 12.20 9.27 5.84
N ARG A 73 12.89 8.16 6.12
CA ARG A 73 12.87 6.98 5.27
C ARG A 73 11.75 6.06 5.68
N PHE A 74 11.08 5.50 4.68
CA PHE A 74 9.99 4.53 4.87
C PHE A 74 10.40 3.16 4.38
N TYR A 75 9.78 2.13 4.94
CA TYR A 75 10.05 0.73 4.65
C TYR A 75 8.74 -0.01 4.41
N ASP A 76 8.77 -1.03 3.56
CA ASP A 76 7.66 -1.97 3.39
C ASP A 76 7.72 -3.00 4.54
N PRO A 77 6.72 -3.06 5.44
CA PRO A 77 6.76 -3.96 6.60
C PRO A 77 6.83 -5.45 6.24
N VAL A 78 6.48 -5.82 5.01
CA VAL A 78 6.51 -7.22 4.53
C VAL A 78 7.66 -7.51 3.58
N ASP A 79 8.48 -6.50 3.25
CA ASP A 79 9.63 -6.61 2.33
C ASP A 79 9.30 -7.30 0.99
N GLN A 80 8.10 -7.01 0.46
CA GLN A 80 7.63 -7.56 -0.81
C GLN A 80 7.85 -6.57 -1.95
N LEU A 81 9.13 -6.24 -2.16
CA LEU A 81 9.56 -5.27 -3.18
C LEU A 81 9.74 -5.95 -4.54
N GLY A 82 9.25 -5.33 -5.61
CA GLY A 82 9.40 -5.86 -6.95
C GLY A 82 8.55 -5.16 -8.02
N ASN A 83 8.35 -5.87 -9.13
CA ASN A 83 7.38 -5.49 -10.14
C ASN A 83 6.06 -6.18 -9.79
N TRP A 84 5.10 -5.42 -9.29
CA TRP A 84 3.83 -5.97 -8.80
C TRP A 84 2.79 -6.17 -9.90
N HIS A 85 2.82 -5.29 -10.93
CA HIS A 85 1.85 -5.30 -12.02
C HIS A 85 1.87 -6.62 -12.80
N GLU A 86 0.69 -7.22 -12.95
CA GLU A 86 0.49 -8.50 -13.67
C GLU A 86 1.46 -9.63 -13.23
N ASN A 87 1.88 -9.63 -11.98
CA ASN A 87 2.86 -10.60 -11.49
C ASN A 87 2.27 -11.53 -10.41
N PRO A 88 2.01 -12.81 -10.74
CA PRO A 88 1.39 -13.77 -9.82
C PRO A 88 2.22 -14.06 -8.57
N PHE A 89 3.52 -13.75 -8.56
CA PHE A 89 4.37 -13.91 -7.39
C PHE A 89 3.91 -13.04 -6.22
N PHE A 90 3.30 -11.89 -6.52
CA PHE A 90 2.77 -10.95 -5.53
C PHE A 90 1.26 -11.07 -5.33
N ALA A 91 0.60 -12.12 -5.81
CA ALA A 91 -0.85 -12.26 -5.78
C ALA A 91 -1.47 -12.06 -4.38
N SER A 92 -0.78 -12.49 -3.31
CA SER A 92 -1.24 -12.31 -1.92
C SER A 92 -1.19 -10.86 -1.42
N TYR A 93 -0.59 -9.96 -2.19
CA TYR A 93 -0.44 -8.54 -1.85
C TYR A 93 -1.19 -7.61 -2.81
N HIS A 94 -1.77 -8.15 -3.90
CA HIS A 94 -2.54 -7.33 -4.83
C HIS A 94 -3.78 -6.76 -4.16
N THR A 95 -4.04 -5.49 -4.45
CA THR A 95 -5.15 -4.74 -3.86
C THR A 95 -6.19 -4.31 -4.89
N GLN A 96 -5.84 -4.22 -6.18
CA GLN A 96 -6.72 -3.85 -7.29
C GLN A 96 -6.60 -4.87 -8.45
N SER A 97 -7.67 -5.15 -9.21
CA SER A 97 -9.03 -4.76 -8.98
C SER A 97 -9.87 -5.91 -8.41
N THR A 98 -10.78 -5.62 -7.49
CA THR A 98 -11.76 -6.60 -6.99
C THR A 98 -12.72 -7.07 -8.09
N HIS A 99 -12.75 -6.40 -9.25
CA HIS A 99 -13.65 -6.64 -10.36
C HIS A 99 -12.91 -7.05 -11.63
N ARG A 100 -13.50 -8.00 -12.38
CA ARG A 100 -12.96 -8.44 -13.66
C ARG A 100 -13.34 -7.51 -14.81
N ASN A 101 -14.55 -7.03 -14.81
CA ASN A 101 -15.10 -6.17 -15.86
C ASN A 101 -15.15 -4.73 -15.38
N SER A 102 -14.80 -3.79 -16.26
CA SER A 102 -14.93 -2.36 -15.96
C SER A 102 -16.40 -1.93 -15.97
N GLY A 103 -16.69 -0.93 -15.14
CA GLY A 103 -18.01 -0.34 -15.00
C GLY A 103 -17.91 1.05 -14.36
N CYS A 104 -18.54 1.25 -13.19
CA CYS A 104 -18.28 2.42 -12.33
C CYS A 104 -16.94 2.28 -11.57
N HIS A 105 -16.23 1.19 -11.77
CA HIS A 105 -14.98 0.78 -11.16
C HIS A 105 -14.00 0.34 -12.26
N VAL A 106 -12.73 0.22 -11.91
CA VAL A 106 -11.71 -0.38 -12.79
C VAL A 106 -11.91 -1.90 -12.84
N GLY A 107 -11.75 -2.50 -14.01
CA GLY A 107 -11.70 -3.96 -14.20
C GLY A 107 -10.26 -4.46 -14.29
N GLY A 108 -10.10 -5.75 -14.65
CA GLY A 108 -8.81 -6.41 -14.83
C GLY A 108 -8.67 -7.63 -13.92
N GLY A 109 -9.22 -7.56 -12.74
CA GLY A 109 -9.01 -8.54 -11.69
C GLY A 109 -7.88 -8.10 -10.76
N LEU A 110 -7.58 -8.91 -9.75
CA LEU A 110 -6.54 -8.62 -8.75
C LEU A 110 -5.15 -8.90 -9.35
N ASP A 111 -4.48 -7.85 -9.83
CA ASP A 111 -3.19 -7.95 -10.51
C ASP A 111 -2.21 -6.82 -10.17
N ASP A 112 -2.64 -5.86 -9.34
CA ASP A 112 -1.84 -4.71 -8.92
C ASP A 112 -1.81 -4.53 -7.39
N ARG A 113 -0.63 -4.20 -6.85
CA ARG A 113 -0.44 -3.75 -5.47
C ARG A 113 -0.31 -2.23 -5.46
N PHE A 114 -1.42 -1.52 -5.39
CA PHE A 114 -1.43 -0.05 -5.37
C PHE A 114 -1.54 0.53 -3.97
N ASP A 115 -2.13 -0.20 -3.04
CA ASP A 115 -2.34 0.26 -1.68
C ASP A 115 -1.26 -0.28 -0.75
N PHE A 116 -0.62 0.63 -0.03
CA PHE A 116 0.46 0.34 0.90
C PHE A 116 0.22 1.00 2.25
N ILE A 117 0.81 0.42 3.28
CA ILE A 117 1.16 1.08 4.53
C ILE A 117 2.67 0.91 4.68
N LEU A 118 3.43 2.00 4.46
CA LEU A 118 4.87 2.03 4.68
C LEU A 118 5.16 2.67 6.03
N ALA A 119 6.14 2.17 6.75
CA ALA A 119 6.45 2.57 8.11
C ALA A 119 7.87 3.14 8.25
N SER A 120 8.06 4.08 9.17
CA SER A 120 9.40 4.50 9.60
C SER A 120 10.08 3.40 10.39
N ILE A 121 11.42 3.47 10.50
CA ILE A 121 12.20 2.51 11.28
C ILE A 121 11.77 2.51 12.76
N ASP A 122 11.38 3.66 13.30
CA ASP A 122 10.92 3.76 14.69
C ASP A 122 9.67 2.90 14.96
N VAL A 123 8.73 2.83 14.01
CA VAL A 123 7.57 1.95 14.09
C VAL A 123 7.96 0.48 13.96
N LEU A 124 8.87 0.16 13.04
CA LEU A 124 9.29 -1.23 12.83
C LEU A 124 10.05 -1.80 14.02
N GLU A 125 10.92 -1.00 14.64
CA GLU A 125 11.76 -1.42 15.77
C GLU A 125 11.17 -1.11 17.16
N GLY A 126 10.08 -0.35 17.25
CA GLY A 126 9.45 0.01 18.52
C GLY A 126 10.20 1.04 19.34
N ASN A 127 10.99 1.91 18.70
CA ASN A 127 11.90 2.84 19.39
C ASN A 127 11.17 3.94 20.17
N ASN A 128 9.94 4.31 19.78
CA ASN A 128 9.17 5.41 20.37
C ASN A 128 7.80 4.95 20.89
N MET A 129 7.76 3.84 21.65
CA MET A 129 6.56 3.27 22.31
C MET A 129 5.44 2.83 21.32
N VAL A 130 5.74 2.78 20.04
CA VAL A 130 4.84 2.24 19.00
C VAL A 130 5.64 1.21 18.23
N GLN A 131 5.11 0.01 18.12
CA GLN A 131 5.80 -1.08 17.43
C GLN A 131 4.85 -1.79 16.48
N TYR A 132 5.33 -2.04 15.28
CA TYR A 132 4.71 -2.94 14.33
C TYR A 132 4.66 -4.37 14.90
N VAL A 133 3.49 -4.99 14.81
CA VAL A 133 3.35 -6.41 15.16
C VAL A 133 3.72 -7.23 13.94
N GLU A 134 4.81 -7.99 14.04
CA GLU A 134 5.30 -8.84 12.94
C GLU A 134 4.18 -9.74 12.42
N ASP A 135 4.13 -9.96 11.11
CA ASP A 135 3.11 -10.74 10.39
C ASP A 135 1.68 -10.19 10.47
N SER A 136 1.47 -8.99 11.00
CA SER A 136 0.13 -8.39 11.05
C SER A 136 -0.30 -7.68 9.77
N TYR A 137 0.64 -7.34 8.88
CA TYR A 137 0.32 -6.71 7.59
C TYR A 137 -0.42 -7.68 6.67
N ARG A 138 -1.58 -7.26 6.18
CA ARG A 138 -2.37 -8.07 5.26
C ARG A 138 -3.29 -7.23 4.40
N THR A 139 -3.57 -7.71 3.20
CA THR A 139 -4.65 -7.23 2.34
C THR A 139 -5.93 -7.98 2.71
N MET A 140 -6.95 -7.27 3.20
CA MET A 140 -8.20 -7.88 3.66
C MET A 140 -8.97 -8.49 2.50
N GLY A 141 -9.36 -9.75 2.63
CA GLY A 141 -10.06 -10.48 1.56
C GLY A 141 -9.14 -11.11 0.51
N GLN A 142 -7.84 -10.87 0.55
CA GLN A 142 -6.88 -11.46 -0.40
C GLN A 142 -6.47 -12.87 0.05
N ASP A 143 -6.60 -13.87 -0.83
CA ASP A 143 -6.23 -15.27 -0.59
C ASP A 143 -5.06 -15.76 -1.47
N GLY A 144 -4.58 -14.91 -2.39
CA GLY A 144 -3.53 -15.25 -3.36
C GLY A 144 -4.00 -16.13 -4.53
N LEU A 145 -5.30 -16.50 -4.59
CA LEU A 145 -5.85 -17.43 -5.60
C LEU A 145 -6.65 -16.72 -6.70
N HIS A 146 -6.86 -15.40 -6.52
CA HIS A 146 -7.67 -14.60 -7.43
C HIS A 146 -6.84 -13.70 -8.37
N PHE A 147 -5.61 -14.10 -8.68
CA PHE A 147 -4.80 -13.39 -9.67
C PHE A 147 -5.53 -13.28 -11.01
N ASN A 148 -5.65 -12.05 -11.55
CA ASN A 148 -6.40 -11.72 -12.78
C ASN A 148 -7.88 -12.15 -12.73
N LYS A 149 -8.47 -12.21 -11.54
CA LYS A 149 -9.87 -12.60 -11.31
C LYS A 149 -10.57 -11.58 -10.44
N ALA A 150 -11.90 -11.59 -10.50
CA ALA A 150 -12.68 -10.88 -9.52
C ALA A 150 -12.56 -11.55 -8.14
N LEU A 151 -12.69 -10.76 -7.08
CA LEU A 151 -12.63 -11.24 -5.69
C LEU A 151 -13.62 -12.39 -5.40
N THR A 152 -14.73 -12.44 -6.14
CA THR A 152 -15.82 -13.42 -5.98
C THR A 152 -15.82 -14.54 -7.03
N ASP A 153 -14.84 -14.57 -7.96
CA ASP A 153 -14.70 -15.65 -8.93
C ASP A 153 -14.29 -16.98 -8.25
N PRO A 154 -14.47 -18.15 -8.87
CA PRO A 154 -13.90 -19.39 -8.35
C PRO A 154 -12.36 -19.39 -8.34
N PRO A 155 -11.71 -20.02 -7.33
CA PRO A 155 -12.29 -20.82 -6.23
C PRO A 155 -12.99 -19.96 -5.15
N GLU A 156 -13.74 -20.58 -4.25
CA GLU A 156 -14.36 -19.89 -3.12
C GLU A 156 -13.30 -19.21 -2.23
N ASN A 157 -13.48 -17.92 -1.97
CA ASN A 157 -12.63 -17.14 -1.08
C ASN A 157 -13.20 -17.16 0.34
N ALA A 158 -12.51 -17.84 1.25
CA ALA A 158 -12.91 -18.03 2.63
C ALA A 158 -12.05 -17.22 3.64
N THR A 159 -11.31 -16.23 3.17
CA THR A 159 -10.43 -15.40 4.05
C THR A 159 -11.20 -14.48 4.99
N VAL A 160 -12.43 -14.16 4.62
CA VAL A 160 -13.37 -13.35 5.40
C VAL A 160 -14.78 -13.97 5.31
N PRO A 161 -15.72 -13.64 6.23
CA PRO A 161 -17.11 -14.06 6.11
C PRO A 161 -17.73 -13.64 4.76
N PRO A 162 -18.69 -14.43 4.21
CA PRO A 162 -19.26 -14.14 2.87
C PRO A 162 -19.92 -12.77 2.73
N ASP A 163 -20.54 -12.24 3.78
CA ASP A 163 -21.12 -10.89 3.79
C ASP A 163 -20.06 -9.81 3.78
N VAL A 164 -18.92 -10.02 4.45
CA VAL A 164 -17.75 -9.13 4.37
C VAL A 164 -17.11 -9.19 2.99
N LEU A 165 -16.96 -10.39 2.40
CA LEU A 165 -16.45 -10.54 1.04
C LEU A 165 -17.28 -9.77 0.02
N MET A 166 -18.63 -9.90 0.11
CA MET A 166 -19.54 -9.16 -0.74
C MET A 166 -19.50 -7.65 -0.50
N ALA A 167 -19.28 -7.22 0.75
CA ALA A 167 -19.11 -5.80 1.06
C ALA A 167 -17.82 -5.25 0.42
N LEU A 168 -16.70 -5.97 0.52
CA LEU A 168 -15.44 -5.60 -0.15
C LEU A 168 -15.63 -5.47 -1.65
N TYR A 169 -16.26 -6.48 -2.28
CA TYR A 169 -16.54 -6.47 -3.71
C TYR A 169 -17.43 -5.30 -4.15
N ASN A 170 -18.52 -4.99 -3.40
CA ASN A 170 -19.51 -3.99 -3.83
C ASN A 170 -19.12 -2.55 -3.52
N ASN A 171 -18.22 -2.30 -2.57
CA ASN A 171 -17.92 -0.94 -2.11
C ASN A 171 -16.70 -0.30 -2.78
N SER A 172 -15.77 -1.10 -3.28
CA SER A 172 -14.54 -0.59 -3.89
C SER A 172 -13.94 -1.59 -4.86
N ASP A 173 -13.25 -1.10 -5.87
CA ASP A 173 -12.34 -1.88 -6.71
C ASP A 173 -10.96 -2.10 -6.06
N HIS A 174 -10.74 -1.51 -4.88
CA HIS A 174 -9.56 -1.76 -4.05
C HIS A 174 -9.88 -2.54 -2.79
N LEU A 175 -8.94 -3.37 -2.34
CA LEU A 175 -8.98 -4.06 -1.05
C LEU A 175 -8.25 -3.23 0.03
N PRO A 176 -8.82 -3.16 1.26
CA PRO A 176 -8.14 -2.47 2.36
C PRO A 176 -6.88 -3.21 2.79
N VAL A 177 -5.84 -2.43 3.12
CA VAL A 177 -4.62 -2.93 3.76
C VAL A 177 -4.69 -2.66 5.26
N LEU A 178 -4.28 -3.63 6.04
CA LEU A 178 -4.30 -3.60 7.51
C LEU A 178 -2.89 -3.79 8.06
N LEU A 179 -2.62 -3.11 9.17
CA LEU A 179 -1.39 -3.20 9.94
C LEU A 179 -1.73 -3.08 11.43
N SER A 180 -1.08 -3.85 12.28
CA SER A 180 -1.20 -3.78 13.74
C SER A 180 0.13 -3.51 14.42
#